data_a4e9806b590e3cc235bd5c7cdd9c05c3
#
_entry.id   a4e9806b590e3cc235bd5c7cdd9c05c3
#
_cell.length_a   1.000
_cell.length_b   1.000
_cell.length_c   1.000
_cell.angle_alpha   90.00
_cell.angle_beta   90.00
_cell.angle_gamma   90.00
#
_symmetry.space_group_name_H-M   'P 1'
#
loop_
_entity.id
_entity.type
_entity.pdbx_description
1 polymer ?
#
loop_
_entity_poly.entity_id
_entity_poly.type
_entity_poly.pdbx_seq_one_letter_code
_entity_poly.pdbx_strand_id
1 'polypeptide(L)'
;MALFKFKVSDTDGKISELLIEGDSQADATRRIQRRGLMPLEFLGQGSSAGRSGGLFREKLNVVDFTERLVPLLEANIPLERALTFIGEDQQNTALSKTAMELRQGLHEGRKFSDLIRERSHTFPPLYAGIVEAGEEAGALPQVMGELRKFLSEAQELKSFIISASIYPA
;
A
#
# COMPACT_ATOMS: atom_id res chain seq x y z
N MET A 1 -15.46 -26.36 -9.50
CA MET A 1 -15.40 -24.92 -9.24
C MET A 1 -13.98 -24.45 -9.49
N ALA A 2 -13.82 -23.50 -10.35
CA ALA A 2 -12.52 -22.92 -10.69
C ALA A 2 -12.45 -21.49 -10.16
N LEU A 3 -11.23 -21.03 -9.81
CA LEU A 3 -10.98 -19.67 -9.40
C LEU A 3 -10.55 -18.85 -10.61
N PHE A 4 -11.24 -17.77 -10.85
CA PHE A 4 -10.98 -16.85 -11.94
C PHE A 4 -10.49 -15.52 -11.39
N LYS A 5 -9.39 -15.02 -11.95
CA LYS A 5 -8.81 -13.74 -11.56
C LYS A 5 -9.19 -12.66 -12.57
N PHE A 6 -9.82 -11.61 -12.08
CA PHE A 6 -10.24 -10.47 -12.88
C PHE A 6 -9.68 -9.17 -12.31
N LYS A 7 -9.38 -8.27 -13.20
CA LYS A 7 -9.17 -6.87 -12.87
C LYS A 7 -10.53 -6.17 -12.95
N VAL A 8 -10.96 -5.57 -11.86
CA VAL A 8 -12.30 -4.98 -11.73
C VAL A 8 -12.19 -3.51 -11.34
N SER A 9 -13.17 -2.72 -11.76
CA SER A 9 -13.34 -1.34 -11.32
C SER A 9 -14.57 -1.21 -10.45
N ASP A 10 -14.46 -0.44 -9.39
CA ASP A 10 -15.58 -0.01 -8.58
C ASP A 10 -16.29 1.19 -9.23
N THR A 11 -17.48 1.51 -8.75
CA THR A 11 -18.27 2.67 -9.16
C THR A 11 -17.52 4.00 -9.03
N ASP A 12 -16.55 4.06 -8.14
CA ASP A 12 -15.66 5.22 -7.92
C ASP A 12 -14.44 5.24 -8.85
N GLY A 13 -14.35 4.29 -9.79
CA GLY A 13 -13.23 4.19 -10.72
C GLY A 13 -11.96 3.55 -10.15
N LYS A 14 -12.03 3.03 -8.94
CA LYS A 14 -10.89 2.36 -8.31
C LYS A 14 -10.71 0.97 -8.91
N ILE A 15 -9.52 0.70 -9.43
CA ILE A 15 -9.16 -0.56 -10.04
C ILE A 15 -8.56 -1.50 -8.98
N SER A 16 -9.08 -2.72 -8.90
CA SER A 16 -8.59 -3.77 -8.02
C SER A 16 -8.59 -5.12 -8.72
N GLU A 17 -7.84 -6.08 -8.20
CA GLU A 17 -7.87 -7.46 -8.68
C GLU A 17 -8.80 -8.28 -7.79
N LEU A 18 -9.68 -9.05 -8.39
CA LEU A 18 -10.64 -9.89 -7.70
C LEU A 18 -10.49 -11.34 -8.14
N LEU A 19 -10.40 -12.23 -7.16
CA LEU A 19 -10.54 -13.68 -7.36
C LEU A 19 -11.97 -14.08 -7.05
N ILE A 20 -12.61 -14.74 -7.99
CA ILE A 20 -13.99 -15.19 -7.85
C ILE A 20 -14.12 -16.64 -8.29
N GLU A 21 -14.85 -17.42 -7.49
CA GLU A 21 -15.20 -18.79 -7.85
C GLU A 21 -16.36 -18.80 -8.83
N GLY A 22 -16.24 -19.64 -9.84
CA GLY A 22 -17.29 -19.84 -10.81
C GLY A 22 -17.13 -21.18 -11.54
N ASP A 23 -18.19 -21.65 -12.14
CA ASP A 23 -18.17 -22.86 -12.97
C ASP A 23 -17.60 -22.57 -14.37
N SER A 24 -17.63 -21.31 -14.76
CA SER A 24 -17.06 -20.82 -16.02
C SER A 24 -16.66 -19.33 -15.89
N GLN A 25 -15.84 -18.86 -16.83
CA GLN A 25 -15.50 -17.44 -16.92
C GLN A 25 -16.75 -16.55 -17.03
N ALA A 26 -17.76 -17.00 -17.77
CA ALA A 26 -19.02 -16.27 -17.93
C ALA A 26 -19.81 -16.18 -16.60
N ASP A 27 -19.82 -17.25 -15.82
CA ASP A 27 -20.45 -17.27 -14.50
C ASP A 27 -19.71 -16.34 -13.52
N ALA A 28 -18.39 -16.40 -13.51
CA ALA A 28 -17.56 -15.51 -12.70
C ALA A 28 -17.81 -14.03 -13.05
N THR A 29 -17.90 -13.70 -14.32
CA THR A 29 -18.21 -12.34 -14.80
C THR A 29 -19.57 -11.87 -14.31
N ARG A 30 -20.60 -12.70 -14.38
CA ARG A 30 -21.94 -12.36 -13.87
C ARG A 30 -21.95 -12.10 -12.37
N ARG A 31 -21.17 -12.88 -11.60
CA ARG A 31 -21.05 -12.69 -10.15
C ARG A 31 -20.37 -11.39 -9.79
N ILE A 32 -19.37 -10.99 -10.57
CA ILE A 32 -18.71 -9.68 -10.43
C ILE A 32 -19.69 -8.53 -10.67
N GLN A 33 -20.46 -8.62 -11.74
CA GLN A 33 -21.47 -7.60 -12.09
C GLN A 33 -22.57 -7.50 -11.03
N ARG A 34 -23.00 -8.61 -10.45
CA ARG A 34 -23.98 -8.63 -9.35
C ARG A 34 -23.48 -7.92 -8.08
N ARG A 35 -22.17 -7.84 -7.90
CA ARG A 35 -21.54 -7.10 -6.79
C ARG A 35 -21.35 -5.62 -7.09
N GLY A 36 -21.82 -5.13 -8.23
CA GLY A 36 -21.68 -3.74 -8.65
C GLY A 36 -20.28 -3.38 -9.15
N LEU A 37 -19.47 -4.40 -9.45
CA LEU A 37 -18.12 -4.21 -9.97
C LEU A 37 -18.10 -4.42 -11.48
N MET A 38 -17.26 -3.66 -12.17
CA MET A 38 -17.06 -3.77 -13.61
C MET A 38 -15.82 -4.61 -13.92
N PRO A 39 -15.96 -5.78 -14.57
CA PRO A 39 -14.80 -6.54 -15.00
C PRO A 39 -14.11 -5.81 -16.16
N LEU A 40 -12.82 -5.47 -15.97
CA LEU A 40 -12.02 -4.78 -16.98
C LEU A 40 -11.18 -5.75 -17.80
N GLU A 41 -10.57 -6.72 -17.16
CA GLU A 41 -9.66 -7.66 -17.80
C GLU A 41 -9.66 -9.02 -17.09
N PHE A 42 -9.61 -10.07 -17.87
CA PHE A 42 -9.44 -11.43 -17.36
C PHE A 42 -7.94 -11.76 -17.25
N LEU A 43 -7.47 -12.01 -16.06
CA LEU A 43 -6.04 -12.23 -15.76
C LEU A 43 -5.64 -13.71 -15.74
N GLY A 44 -6.58 -14.63 -15.84
CA GLY A 44 -6.32 -16.07 -15.90
C GLY A 44 -7.12 -16.91 -14.92
N GLN A 45 -7.04 -18.23 -15.10
CA GLN A 45 -7.63 -19.22 -14.23
C GLN A 45 -6.62 -19.64 -13.17
N GLY A 46 -6.94 -19.42 -11.90
CA GLY A 46 -6.15 -19.94 -10.80
C GLY A 46 -6.43 -21.42 -10.58
N SER A 47 -5.41 -22.25 -10.57
CA SER A 47 -5.59 -23.66 -10.19
C SER A 47 -5.82 -23.75 -8.68
N SER A 48 -6.79 -24.53 -8.29
CA SER A 48 -7.13 -24.83 -6.91
C SER A 48 -6.13 -25.80 -6.25
N ALA A 49 -4.85 -25.54 -6.41
CA ALA A 49 -3.83 -26.35 -5.77
C ALA A 49 -3.35 -25.66 -4.49
N GLY A 50 -3.93 -26.05 -3.37
CA GLY A 50 -3.36 -25.86 -2.04
C GLY A 50 -3.75 -24.58 -1.32
N ARG A 51 -4.56 -24.77 -0.29
CA ARG A 51 -4.59 -24.01 0.97
C ARG A 51 -3.48 -22.97 1.08
N SER A 52 -3.64 -21.88 0.47
CA SER A 52 -3.19 -20.62 1.05
C SER A 52 -4.35 -19.70 0.84
N GLY A 53 -4.95 -19.28 1.94
CA GLY A 53 -5.79 -18.12 1.92
C GLY A 53 -5.09 -17.14 1.04
N GLY A 54 -5.65 -16.90 -0.15
CA GLY A 54 -5.05 -16.04 -1.15
C GLY A 54 -4.76 -14.74 -0.50
N LEU A 55 -3.54 -14.60 -0.15
CA LEU A 55 -2.94 -13.37 0.25
C LEU A 55 -3.08 -12.45 -0.95
N PHE A 56 -4.23 -11.76 -1.00
CA PHE A 56 -4.13 -10.37 -1.37
C PHE A 56 -3.16 -9.79 -0.34
N ARG A 57 -1.89 -9.85 -0.64
CA ARG A 57 -0.91 -9.03 0.04
C ARG A 57 -1.33 -7.62 -0.31
N GLU A 58 -2.18 -7.10 0.53
CA GLU A 58 -2.52 -5.70 0.51
C GLU A 58 -1.17 -4.98 0.51
N LYS A 59 -0.81 -4.42 -0.64
CA LYS A 59 0.45 -3.71 -0.75
C LYS A 59 0.35 -2.50 0.16
N LEU A 60 1.32 -2.35 1.03
CA LEU A 60 1.45 -1.13 1.81
C LEU A 60 1.44 0.07 0.87
N ASN A 61 0.54 0.98 1.11
CA ASN A 61 0.55 2.27 0.46
C ASN A 61 1.55 3.18 1.22
N VAL A 62 2.67 3.47 0.59
CA VAL A 62 3.73 4.31 1.18
C VAL A 62 3.23 5.71 1.52
N VAL A 63 2.34 6.27 0.71
CA VAL A 63 1.73 7.59 0.96
C VAL A 63 0.88 7.54 2.22
N ASP A 64 0.02 6.55 2.35
CA ASP A 64 -0.83 6.37 3.54
C ASP A 64 0.00 6.15 4.81
N PHE A 65 1.03 5.32 4.73
CA PHE A 65 1.98 5.13 5.84
C PHE A 65 2.63 6.45 6.27
N THR A 66 3.12 7.22 5.32
CA THR A 66 3.78 8.50 5.58
C THR A 66 2.82 9.53 6.16
N GLU A 67 1.61 9.62 5.62
CA GLU A 67 0.56 10.53 6.11
C GLU A 67 0.12 10.23 7.54
N ARG A 68 0.18 8.98 7.97
CA ARG A 68 -0.12 8.58 9.34
C ARG A 68 1.07 8.81 10.28
N LEU A 69 2.27 8.56 9.82
CA LEU A 69 3.49 8.68 10.62
C LEU A 69 3.86 10.14 10.92
N VAL A 70 3.82 11.01 9.91
CA VAL A 70 4.32 12.39 10.01
C VAL A 70 3.65 13.20 11.12
N PRO A 71 2.31 13.23 11.26
CA PRO A 71 1.67 13.99 12.34
C PRO A 71 2.09 13.54 13.74
N LEU A 72 2.34 12.25 13.91
CA LEU A 72 2.81 11.70 15.19
C LEU A 72 4.24 12.17 15.51
N LEU A 73 5.12 12.20 14.52
CA LEU A 73 6.48 12.71 14.67
C LEU A 73 6.49 14.21 14.91
N GLU A 74 5.65 14.98 14.24
CA GLU A 74 5.49 16.42 14.44
C GLU A 74 4.95 16.75 15.84
N ALA A 75 4.17 15.85 16.43
CA ALA A 75 3.73 15.95 17.81
C ALA A 75 4.79 15.53 18.85
N ASN A 76 6.03 15.32 18.41
CA ASN A 76 7.17 14.86 19.23
C ASN A 76 6.96 13.46 19.85
N ILE A 77 6.15 12.63 19.23
CA ILE A 77 5.99 11.23 19.64
C ILE A 77 7.22 10.46 19.13
N PRO A 78 7.92 9.69 19.98
CA PRO A 78 9.05 8.89 19.55
C PRO A 78 8.66 7.93 18.42
N LEU A 79 9.53 7.73 17.45
CA LEU A 79 9.29 6.92 16.27
C LEU A 79 8.76 5.52 16.59
N GLU A 80 9.37 4.85 17.57
CA GLU A 80 8.96 3.52 18.01
C GLU A 80 7.52 3.49 18.53
N ARG A 81 7.13 4.53 19.27
CA ARG A 81 5.76 4.68 19.78
C ARG A 81 4.77 5.06 18.68
N ALA A 82 5.18 5.90 17.76
CA ALA A 82 4.37 6.25 16.58
C ALA A 82 4.05 5.01 15.74
N LEU A 83 5.03 4.15 15.52
CA LEU A 83 4.85 2.88 14.82
C LEU A 83 3.92 1.92 15.59
N THR A 84 3.94 1.95 16.90
CA THR A 84 2.98 1.19 17.74
C THR A 84 1.55 1.63 17.46
N PHE A 85 1.28 2.92 17.41
CA PHE A 85 -0.05 3.46 17.10
C PHE A 85 -0.53 3.03 15.71
N ILE A 86 0.35 3.10 14.72
CA ILE A 86 0.02 2.65 13.37
C ILE A 86 -0.22 1.15 13.32
N GLY A 87 0.55 0.38 14.08
CA GLY A 87 0.43 -1.08 14.18
C GLY A 87 -0.86 -1.56 14.86
N GLU A 88 -1.55 -0.70 15.60
CA GLU A 88 -2.83 -0.99 16.23
C GLU A 88 -4.04 -0.88 15.27
N ASP A 89 -3.83 -0.40 14.06
CA ASP A 89 -4.89 -0.29 13.04
C ASP A 89 -5.29 -1.67 12.53
N GLN A 90 -6.43 -2.15 13.00
CA GLN A 90 -6.98 -3.45 12.61
C GLN A 90 -7.61 -3.47 11.21
N GLN A 91 -7.88 -2.31 10.63
CA GLN A 91 -8.55 -2.22 9.33
C GLN A 91 -7.57 -2.36 8.16
N ASN A 92 -6.31 -2.01 8.37
CA ASN A 92 -5.27 -2.12 7.34
C ASN A 92 -4.16 -3.07 7.79
N THR A 93 -4.30 -4.32 7.41
CA THR A 93 -3.39 -5.40 7.83
C THR A 93 -1.96 -5.20 7.33
N ALA A 94 -1.77 -4.72 6.10
CA ALA A 94 -0.45 -4.48 5.54
C ALA A 94 0.27 -3.34 6.25
N LEU A 95 -0.44 -2.28 6.55
CA LEU A 95 0.06 -1.13 7.30
C LEU A 95 0.47 -1.52 8.72
N SER A 96 -0.42 -2.19 9.42
CA SER A 96 -0.22 -2.69 10.78
C SER A 96 0.99 -3.63 10.87
N LYS A 97 1.05 -4.61 10.00
CA LYS A 97 2.15 -5.58 9.94
C LYS A 97 3.49 -4.90 9.68
N THR A 98 3.56 -4.02 8.69
CA THR A 98 4.79 -3.29 8.36
C THR A 98 5.24 -2.39 9.51
N ALA A 99 4.32 -1.67 10.13
CA ALA A 99 4.62 -0.83 11.29
C ALA A 99 5.19 -1.63 12.46
N MET A 100 4.63 -2.78 12.76
CA MET A 100 5.11 -3.65 13.83
C MET A 100 6.48 -4.27 13.53
N GLU A 101 6.74 -4.65 12.28
CA GLU A 101 8.05 -5.14 11.84
C GLU A 101 9.13 -4.06 11.94
N LEU A 102 8.81 -2.83 11.52
CA LEU A 102 9.71 -1.68 11.64
C LEU A 102 9.99 -1.36 13.11
N ARG A 103 8.96 -1.36 13.93
CA ARG A 103 9.10 -1.16 15.38
C ARG A 103 10.02 -2.20 16.00
N GLN A 104 9.85 -3.45 15.65
CA GLN A 104 10.69 -4.54 16.16
C GLN A 104 12.16 -4.35 15.80
N GLY A 105 12.45 -3.97 14.56
CA GLY A 105 13.80 -3.66 14.12
C GLY A 105 14.44 -2.49 14.89
N LEU A 106 13.67 -1.44 15.18
CA LEU A 106 14.12 -0.32 16.00
C LEU A 106 14.42 -0.75 17.44
N HIS A 107 13.56 -1.59 18.00
CA HIS A 107 13.76 -2.14 19.35
C HIS A 107 15.03 -2.98 19.46
N GLU A 108 15.42 -3.63 18.39
CA GLU A 108 16.68 -4.39 18.26
C GLU A 108 17.90 -3.48 18.05
N GLY A 109 17.73 -2.17 18.02
CA GLY A 109 18.79 -1.17 17.87
C GLY A 109 19.18 -0.87 16.42
N ARG A 110 18.37 -1.27 15.45
CA ARG A 110 18.64 -0.98 14.03
C ARG A 110 18.18 0.41 13.66
N LYS A 111 18.80 0.99 12.65
CA LYS A 111 18.39 2.29 12.12
C LYS A 111 17.11 2.19 11.29
N PHE A 112 16.26 3.19 11.39
CA PHE A 112 15.03 3.26 10.62
C PHE A 112 15.30 3.25 9.10
N SER A 113 16.30 4.01 8.64
CA SER A 113 16.71 4.03 7.24
C SER A 113 17.14 2.65 6.72
N ASP A 114 17.85 1.85 7.53
CA ASP A 114 18.25 0.50 7.15
C ASP A 114 17.04 -0.42 7.02
N LEU A 115 16.09 -0.33 7.93
CA LEU A 115 14.85 -1.09 7.90
C LEU A 115 14.00 -0.75 6.66
N ILE A 116 13.93 0.52 6.31
CA ILE A 116 13.25 1.00 5.09
C ILE A 116 13.97 0.49 3.85
N ARG A 117 15.29 0.54 3.81
CA ARG A 117 16.11 0.10 2.67
C ARG A 117 15.94 -1.39 2.39
N GLU A 118 15.82 -2.21 3.41
CA GLU A 118 15.53 -3.65 3.26
C GLU A 118 14.19 -3.94 2.58
N ARG A 119 13.27 -2.98 2.59
CA ARG A 119 11.95 -3.08 1.95
C ARG A 119 11.91 -2.32 0.63
N SER A 120 12.93 -2.50 -0.21
CA SER A 120 13.09 -1.79 -1.48
C SER A 120 11.94 -1.99 -2.48
N HIS A 121 11.21 -3.10 -2.36
CA HIS A 121 10.01 -3.36 -3.16
C HIS A 121 8.78 -2.57 -2.70
N THR A 122 8.82 -2.01 -1.50
CA THR A 122 7.74 -1.20 -0.90
C THR A 122 8.10 0.27 -0.88
N PHE A 123 9.29 0.59 -0.39
CA PHE A 123 9.78 1.96 -0.28
C PHE A 123 10.80 2.26 -1.37
N PRO A 124 10.63 3.35 -2.13
CA PRO A 124 11.61 3.77 -3.14
C PRO A 124 12.99 4.05 -2.53
N PRO A 125 14.10 3.89 -3.28
CA PRO A 125 15.44 4.21 -2.77
C PRO A 125 15.59 5.63 -2.25
N LEU A 126 14.92 6.61 -2.87
CA LEU A 126 14.90 7.99 -2.43
C LEU A 126 14.31 8.14 -1.03
N TYR A 127 13.30 7.35 -0.68
CA TYR A 127 12.68 7.34 0.63
C TYR A 127 13.70 7.01 1.72
N ALA A 128 14.43 5.92 1.55
CA ALA A 128 15.47 5.49 2.50
C ALA A 128 16.59 6.55 2.65
N GLY A 129 17.00 7.16 1.55
CA GLY A 129 18.02 8.22 1.56
C GLY A 129 17.60 9.46 2.33
N ILE A 130 16.35 9.90 2.18
CA ILE A 130 15.79 11.04 2.91
C ILE A 130 15.67 10.72 4.40
N VAL A 131 15.20 9.53 4.74
CA VAL A 131 15.12 9.07 6.13
C VAL A 131 16.51 9.04 6.79
N GLU A 132 17.51 8.53 6.10
CA GLU A 132 18.89 8.49 6.58
C GLU A 132 19.43 9.90 6.87
N ALA A 133 19.23 10.82 5.95
CA ALA A 133 19.63 12.22 6.14
C ALA A 133 18.94 12.85 7.37
N GLY A 134 17.67 12.55 7.58
CA GLY A 134 16.93 13.02 8.75
C GLY A 134 17.40 12.42 10.06
N GLU A 135 17.75 11.15 10.07
CA GLU A 135 18.31 10.48 11.24
C GLU A 135 19.67 11.05 11.61
N GLU A 136 20.57 11.23 10.65
CA GLU A 136 21.91 11.81 10.87
C GLU A 136 21.88 13.26 11.35
N ALA A 137 20.95 14.05 10.85
CA ALA A 137 20.77 15.44 11.23
C ALA A 137 19.98 15.63 12.54
N GLY A 138 19.38 14.57 13.08
CA GLY A 138 18.45 14.67 14.20
C GLY A 138 17.18 15.45 13.86
N ALA A 139 16.78 15.46 12.60
CA ALA A 139 15.67 16.25 12.05
C ALA A 139 14.66 15.36 11.31
N LEU A 140 14.42 14.14 11.82
CA LEU A 140 13.52 13.18 11.19
C LEU A 140 12.10 13.72 10.98
N PRO A 141 11.44 14.38 11.95
CA PRO A 141 10.11 14.94 11.73
C PRO A 141 10.04 15.92 10.56
N GLN A 142 11.03 16.78 10.43
CA GLN A 142 11.10 17.81 9.39
C GLN A 142 11.26 17.18 7.99
N VAL A 143 12.22 16.25 7.83
CA VAL A 143 12.45 15.59 6.54
C VAL A 143 11.29 14.69 6.15
N MET A 144 10.65 14.04 7.11
CA MET A 144 9.47 13.23 6.86
C MET A 144 8.27 14.09 6.44
N GLY A 145 8.14 15.28 6.97
CA GLY A 145 7.14 16.26 6.55
C GLY A 145 7.33 16.69 5.09
N GLU A 146 8.57 16.98 4.69
CA GLU A 146 8.90 17.28 3.29
C GLU A 146 8.66 16.08 2.37
N LEU A 147 9.00 14.89 2.81
CA LEU A 147 8.76 13.65 2.07
C LEU A 147 7.27 13.39 1.86
N ARG A 148 6.45 13.59 2.89
CA ARG A 148 4.98 13.51 2.79
C ARG A 148 4.44 14.45 1.73
N LYS A 149 4.89 15.70 1.73
CA LYS A 149 4.50 16.71 0.75
C LYS A 149 4.87 16.29 -0.66
N PHE A 150 6.10 15.83 -0.87
CA PHE A 150 6.59 15.33 -2.15
C PHE A 150 5.74 14.14 -2.67
N LEU A 151 5.45 13.17 -1.83
CA LEU A 151 4.66 12.00 -2.19
C LEU A 151 3.21 12.37 -2.53
N SER A 152 2.62 13.29 -1.79
CA SER A 152 1.28 13.80 -2.04
C SER A 152 1.18 14.53 -3.39
N GLU A 153 2.13 15.40 -3.70
CA GLU A 153 2.22 16.11 -4.98
C GLU A 153 2.45 15.14 -6.14
N ALA A 154 3.31 14.14 -5.99
CA ALA A 154 3.56 13.13 -7.01
C ALA A 154 2.31 12.28 -7.29
N GLN A 155 1.52 11.96 -6.27
CA GLN A 155 0.26 11.22 -6.42
C GLN A 155 -0.81 12.05 -7.14
N GLU A 156 -0.94 13.33 -6.82
CA GLU A 156 -1.85 14.26 -7.50
C GLU A 156 -1.50 14.39 -8.99
N LEU A 157 -0.23 14.54 -9.32
CA LEU A 157 0.25 14.61 -10.69
C LEU A 157 -0.04 13.31 -11.47
N LYS A 158 0.18 12.17 -10.85
CA LYS A 158 -0.13 10.86 -11.44
C LYS A 158 -1.64 10.72 -11.73
N SER A 159 -2.48 11.12 -10.80
CA SER A 159 -3.94 11.12 -10.97
C SER A 159 -4.37 12.05 -12.09
N PHE A 160 -3.77 13.22 -12.19
CA PHE A 160 -4.03 14.19 -13.26
C PHE A 160 -3.65 13.62 -14.64
N ILE A 161 -2.49 13.00 -14.77
CA ILE A 161 -2.03 12.39 -16.03
C ILE A 161 -2.96 11.24 -16.44
N ILE A 162 -3.39 10.40 -15.51
CA ILE A 162 -4.33 9.30 -15.78
C ILE A 162 -5.68 9.86 -16.23
N SER A 163 -6.20 10.89 -15.57
CA SER A 163 -7.44 11.55 -15.96
C SER A 163 -7.37 12.15 -17.35
N ALA A 164 -6.27 12.81 -17.69
CA ALA A 164 -6.03 13.37 -19.02
C ALA A 164 -5.92 12.31 -20.11
N SER A 165 -5.42 11.11 -19.77
CA SER A 165 -5.32 9.97 -20.70
C SER A 165 -6.65 9.27 -20.97
N ILE A 166 -7.62 9.37 -20.05
CA ILE A 166 -8.94 8.72 -20.13
C ILE A 166 -9.92 9.57 -20.99
N TYR A 167 -9.65 10.84 -21.21
CA TYR A 167 -10.41 11.71 -22.09
C TYR A 167 -9.67 11.96 -23.42
N PRO A 168 -9.79 11.03 -24.40
CA PRO A 168 -9.37 11.38 -25.75
C PRO A 168 -10.32 12.46 -26.26
N ALA A 169 -9.75 13.55 -26.63
CA ALA A 169 -10.49 14.62 -27.29
C ALA A 169 -11.04 14.15 -28.64
#